data_4977c4897db37769e8ae133c296fde5a
#
_entry.id   4977c4897db37769e8ae133c296fde5a
#
_cell.length_a   1.000
_cell.length_b   1.000
_cell.length_c   1.000
_cell.angle_alpha   90.00
_cell.angle_beta   90.00
_cell.angle_gamma   90.00
#
_symmetry.space_group_name_H-M   'P 1'
#
loop_
_entity.id
_entity.type
_entity.pdbx_description
1 polymer ?
#
loop_
_entity_poly.entity_id
_entity_poly.type
_entity_poly.pdbx_seq_one_letter_code
_entity_poly.pdbx_strand_id
1 'polypeptide(L)'
;NRTPEWVNDTVWYQIFPDRFCRGADTKEEAGVTKWRTGTVTNEERFGGNLNGIREKIPYLEGLGITGIYLNPIMKAESNHKYDTTDYTVIDPHFGTEEEFKDLVEEAHQHGIRIMVDAVFNHCGRKFAPWLDVLEKKEKSAYADWFMIHDWETVEKRADTRDGRFYSFAFTDGMPKLNTN
;
A
#
# COMPACT_ATOMS: atom_id res chain seq x y z
N ASN A 1 -10.18 -23.44 -4.86
CA ASN A 1 -10.58 -22.03 -4.85
C ASN A 1 -11.13 -21.68 -6.22
N ARG A 2 -12.34 -21.17 -6.27
CA ARG A 2 -13.01 -20.76 -7.51
C ARG A 2 -13.12 -19.24 -7.52
N THR A 3 -12.70 -18.61 -8.60
CA THR A 3 -12.90 -17.18 -8.79
C THR A 3 -14.41 -16.87 -8.71
N PRO A 4 -14.85 -15.87 -7.93
CA PRO A 4 -16.26 -15.47 -7.91
C PRO A 4 -16.75 -15.08 -9.30
N GLU A 5 -17.98 -15.48 -9.66
CA GLU A 5 -18.53 -15.25 -11.01
C GLU A 5 -18.55 -13.77 -11.41
N TRP A 6 -18.84 -12.88 -10.46
CA TRP A 6 -18.89 -11.44 -10.71
C TRP A 6 -17.55 -10.84 -11.21
N VAL A 7 -16.42 -11.52 -10.95
CA VAL A 7 -15.09 -11.03 -11.42
C VAL A 7 -14.98 -11.08 -12.94
N ASN A 8 -15.64 -12.06 -13.58
CA ASN A 8 -15.55 -12.27 -15.03
C ASN A 8 -16.20 -11.13 -15.84
N ASP A 9 -17.22 -10.48 -15.27
CA ASP A 9 -17.98 -9.41 -15.93
C ASP A 9 -17.59 -8.01 -15.39
N THR A 10 -16.53 -7.93 -14.58
CA THR A 10 -16.10 -6.68 -13.97
C THR A 10 -15.18 -5.90 -14.91
N VAL A 11 -15.52 -4.63 -15.14
CA VAL A 11 -14.64 -3.66 -15.78
C VAL A 11 -13.82 -2.97 -14.70
N TRP A 12 -12.54 -3.32 -14.64
CA TRP A 12 -11.63 -2.86 -13.59
C TRP A 12 -10.98 -1.54 -13.91
N TYR A 13 -10.90 -0.66 -12.92
CA TYR A 13 -10.12 0.57 -12.94
C TYR A 13 -9.12 0.56 -11.76
N GLN A 14 -7.82 0.56 -12.07
CA GLN A 14 -6.79 0.62 -11.06
C GLN A 14 -6.56 2.07 -10.62
N ILE A 15 -6.51 2.28 -9.31
CA ILE A 15 -6.24 3.59 -8.71
C ILE A 15 -4.97 3.51 -7.86
N PHE A 16 -4.03 4.40 -8.17
CA PHE A 16 -2.92 4.77 -7.30
C PHE A 16 -3.40 5.98 -6.46
N PRO A 17 -3.75 5.80 -5.16
CA PRO A 17 -4.50 6.83 -4.42
C PRO A 17 -3.84 8.20 -4.40
N ASP A 18 -2.53 8.27 -4.09
CA ASP A 18 -1.76 9.53 -4.09
C ASP A 18 -1.87 10.31 -5.41
N ARG A 19 -2.07 9.61 -6.53
CA ARG A 19 -2.01 10.13 -7.90
C ARG A 19 -3.36 10.23 -8.61
N PHE A 20 -4.48 10.08 -7.91
CA PHE A 20 -5.80 10.06 -8.54
C PHE A 20 -6.59 11.34 -8.31
N CYS A 21 -7.03 11.58 -7.10
CA CYS A 21 -7.82 12.77 -6.75
C CYS A 21 -7.63 13.13 -5.28
N ARG A 22 -7.48 14.42 -5.00
CA ARG A 22 -7.52 14.96 -3.65
C ARG A 22 -8.94 15.42 -3.34
N GLY A 23 -9.50 15.00 -2.22
CA GLY A 23 -10.83 15.42 -1.79
C GLY A 23 -10.89 16.93 -1.54
N ALA A 24 -12.04 17.54 -1.87
CA ALA A 24 -12.24 18.99 -1.80
C ALA A 24 -12.02 19.55 -0.38
N ASP A 25 -12.41 18.81 0.65
CA ASP A 25 -12.27 19.23 2.05
C ASP A 25 -10.91 18.88 2.68
N THR A 26 -9.96 18.37 1.89
CA THR A 26 -8.64 17.99 2.37
C THR A 26 -7.83 19.23 2.73
N LYS A 27 -7.35 19.30 3.97
CA LYS A 27 -6.45 20.37 4.42
C LYS A 27 -5.13 20.33 3.64
N GLU A 28 -4.55 21.50 3.39
CA GLU A 28 -3.21 21.57 2.80
C GLU A 28 -2.18 20.92 3.74
N GLU A 29 -1.39 20.02 3.19
CA GLU A 29 -0.28 19.39 3.90
C GLU A 29 1.06 19.88 3.32
N ALA A 30 2.04 20.05 4.20
CA ALA A 30 3.41 20.35 3.78
C ALA A 30 3.99 19.17 2.97
N GLY A 31 4.76 19.48 1.93
CA GLY A 31 5.43 18.49 1.10
C GLY A 31 4.55 17.86 0.01
N VAL A 32 3.32 18.32 -0.17
CA VAL A 32 2.47 17.91 -1.28
C VAL A 32 2.79 18.74 -2.52
N THR A 33 3.09 18.06 -3.63
CA THR A 33 3.34 18.67 -4.94
C THR A 33 2.00 19.07 -5.60
N LYS A 34 1.94 20.27 -6.17
CA LYS A 34 0.77 20.66 -6.98
C LYS A 34 0.65 19.79 -8.23
N TRP A 35 -0.58 19.45 -8.60
CA TRP A 35 -0.86 18.75 -9.87
C TRP A 35 -0.26 19.54 -11.03
N ARG A 36 0.47 18.84 -11.89
CA ARG A 36 1.15 19.41 -13.05
C ARG A 36 1.32 18.37 -14.15
N THR A 37 1.60 18.82 -15.34
CA THR A 37 2.07 18.00 -16.46
C THR A 37 3.59 17.86 -16.42
N GLY A 38 4.14 16.88 -17.13
CA GLY A 38 5.58 16.65 -17.27
C GLY A 38 6.08 15.45 -16.45
N THR A 39 7.37 15.37 -16.28
CA THR A 39 8.02 14.25 -15.55
C THR A 39 7.69 14.31 -14.07
N VAL A 40 7.32 13.17 -13.52
CA VAL A 40 6.99 12.96 -12.11
C VAL A 40 7.99 11.96 -11.54
N THR A 41 8.51 12.22 -10.34
CA THR A 41 9.42 11.33 -9.64
C THR A 41 8.70 10.45 -8.62
N ASN A 42 9.37 9.40 -8.14
CA ASN A 42 8.78 8.48 -7.15
C ASN A 42 8.70 9.09 -5.75
N GLU A 43 9.45 10.14 -5.47
CA GLU A 43 9.47 10.84 -4.18
C GLU A 43 8.35 11.86 -4.05
N GLU A 44 7.77 12.30 -5.17
CA GLU A 44 6.70 13.31 -5.16
C GLU A 44 5.39 12.72 -4.66
N ARG A 45 4.73 13.48 -3.77
CA ARG A 45 3.38 13.21 -3.28
C ARG A 45 2.42 14.25 -3.83
N PHE A 46 1.29 13.82 -4.39
CA PHE A 46 0.27 14.72 -4.94
C PHE A 46 -0.96 14.83 -4.05
N GLY A 47 -1.03 14.06 -2.97
CA GLY A 47 -2.05 14.18 -1.93
C GLY A 47 -3.43 13.67 -2.33
N GLY A 48 -3.53 12.79 -3.32
CA GLY A 48 -4.74 12.03 -3.57
C GLY A 48 -5.11 11.17 -2.36
N ASN A 49 -6.40 11.00 -2.06
CA ASN A 49 -6.88 10.34 -0.86
C ASN A 49 -8.24 9.64 -1.07
N LEU A 50 -8.72 8.94 -0.03
CA LEU A 50 -9.96 8.15 -0.08
C LEU A 50 -11.19 9.02 -0.36
N ASN A 51 -11.28 10.21 0.23
CA ASN A 51 -12.36 11.14 -0.04
C ASN A 51 -12.37 11.62 -1.50
N GLY A 52 -11.19 11.89 -2.07
CA GLY A 52 -11.07 12.25 -3.48
C GLY A 52 -11.52 11.11 -4.40
N ILE A 53 -11.24 9.86 -4.04
CA ILE A 53 -11.73 8.70 -4.79
C ILE A 53 -13.26 8.63 -4.68
N ARG A 54 -13.82 8.80 -3.47
CA ARG A 54 -15.27 8.82 -3.23
C ARG A 54 -15.98 9.87 -4.08
N GLU A 55 -15.47 11.09 -4.13
CA GLU A 55 -16.02 12.18 -4.95
C GLU A 55 -16.03 11.86 -6.46
N LYS A 56 -15.17 10.92 -6.90
CA LYS A 56 -15.08 10.49 -8.30
C LYS A 56 -15.87 9.22 -8.64
N ILE A 57 -16.60 8.63 -7.69
CA ILE A 57 -17.47 7.47 -7.95
C ILE A 57 -18.46 7.72 -9.10
N PRO A 58 -19.22 8.85 -9.15
CA PRO A 58 -20.13 9.10 -10.28
C PRO A 58 -19.40 9.23 -11.63
N TYR A 59 -18.17 9.74 -11.65
CA TYR A 59 -17.35 9.80 -12.87
C TYR A 59 -16.96 8.40 -13.34
N LEU A 60 -16.53 7.52 -12.41
CA LEU A 60 -16.15 6.15 -12.73
C LEU A 60 -17.35 5.31 -13.19
N GLU A 61 -18.51 5.48 -12.55
CA GLU A 61 -19.77 4.88 -13.02
C GLU A 61 -20.09 5.30 -14.45
N GLY A 62 -19.99 6.61 -14.74
CA GLY A 62 -20.21 7.17 -16.08
C GLY A 62 -19.25 6.63 -17.16
N LEU A 63 -18.08 6.10 -16.76
CA LEU A 63 -17.16 5.38 -17.64
C LEU A 63 -17.52 3.88 -17.81
N GLY A 64 -18.53 3.38 -17.10
CA GLY A 64 -18.91 1.98 -17.10
C GLY A 64 -18.00 1.08 -16.23
N ILE A 65 -17.29 1.66 -15.26
CA ILE A 65 -16.46 0.92 -14.31
C ILE A 65 -17.35 0.23 -13.30
N THR A 66 -17.08 -1.06 -13.03
CA THR A 66 -17.82 -1.87 -12.05
C THR A 66 -16.92 -2.46 -10.97
N GLY A 67 -15.62 -2.23 -11.06
CA GLY A 67 -14.66 -2.62 -10.04
C GLY A 67 -13.48 -1.66 -9.96
N ILE A 68 -13.12 -1.26 -8.76
CA ILE A 68 -11.93 -0.46 -8.47
C ILE A 68 -10.90 -1.36 -7.80
N TYR A 69 -9.68 -1.40 -8.35
CA TYR A 69 -8.51 -1.99 -7.73
C TYR A 69 -7.67 -0.87 -7.11
N LEU A 70 -7.64 -0.80 -5.78
CA LEU A 70 -6.81 0.16 -5.06
C LEU A 70 -5.40 -0.39 -4.88
N ASN A 71 -4.38 0.35 -5.32
CA ASN A 71 -3.02 0.13 -4.84
C ASN A 71 -3.00 0.20 -3.31
N PRO A 72 -1.95 -0.32 -2.64
CA PRO A 72 -1.93 -0.43 -1.19
C PRO A 72 -2.32 0.86 -0.47
N ILE A 73 -3.12 0.75 0.59
CA ILE A 73 -3.61 1.88 1.39
C ILE A 73 -3.12 1.84 2.84
N MET A 74 -2.46 0.75 3.26
CA MET A 74 -1.99 0.60 4.63
C MET A 74 -0.77 1.47 4.89
N LYS A 75 -0.52 1.78 6.16
CA LYS A 75 0.54 2.68 6.60
C LYS A 75 1.91 2.25 6.09
N ALA A 76 2.60 3.17 5.42
CA ALA A 76 3.93 2.98 4.84
C ALA A 76 4.65 4.31 4.67
N GLU A 77 5.97 4.29 4.42
CA GLU A 77 6.76 5.51 4.26
C GLU A 77 6.64 6.11 2.84
N SER A 78 6.59 5.25 1.83
CA SER A 78 6.50 5.69 0.43
C SER A 78 5.11 6.19 0.03
N ASN A 79 5.01 6.85 -1.11
CA ASN A 79 3.72 7.24 -1.70
C ASN A 79 2.97 6.03 -2.30
N HIS A 80 3.68 4.98 -2.74
CA HIS A 80 3.11 3.78 -3.33
C HIS A 80 2.65 2.72 -2.31
N LYS A 81 3.09 2.82 -1.05
CA LYS A 81 2.70 1.99 0.10
C LYS A 81 3.04 0.49 0.01
N TYR A 82 3.86 0.07 -0.96
CA TYR A 82 4.33 -1.32 -1.01
C TYR A 82 5.35 -1.66 0.09
N ASP A 83 5.90 -0.70 0.78
CA ASP A 83 6.76 -0.83 1.96
C ASP A 83 5.96 -0.73 3.26
N THR A 84 4.92 -1.55 3.40
CA THR A 84 3.98 -1.53 4.52
C THR A 84 4.68 -1.63 5.87
N THR A 85 4.40 -0.68 6.77
CA THR A 85 4.95 -0.62 8.12
C THR A 85 3.93 -1.01 9.20
N ASP A 86 2.64 -0.97 8.87
CA ASP A 86 1.55 -1.41 9.73
C ASP A 86 0.37 -1.88 8.86
N TYR A 87 0.01 -3.16 8.99
CA TYR A 87 -1.09 -3.79 8.24
C TYR A 87 -2.47 -3.56 8.86
N THR A 88 -2.55 -2.94 10.02
CA THR A 88 -3.78 -2.73 10.78
C THR A 88 -4.32 -1.29 10.71
N VAL A 89 -3.54 -0.38 10.14
CA VAL A 89 -3.84 1.05 10.08
C VAL A 89 -3.79 1.54 8.64
N ILE A 90 -4.86 2.20 8.18
CA ILE A 90 -4.84 2.94 6.91
C ILE A 90 -3.86 4.10 7.04
N ASP A 91 -3.10 4.36 5.96
CA ASP A 91 -2.14 5.46 5.97
C ASP A 91 -2.85 6.80 6.20
N PRO A 92 -2.43 7.60 7.20
CA PRO A 92 -3.09 8.87 7.52
C PRO A 92 -3.13 9.88 6.37
N HIS A 93 -2.23 9.78 5.40
CA HIS A 93 -2.26 10.62 4.20
C HIS A 93 -3.43 10.27 3.27
N PHE A 94 -3.95 9.04 3.35
CA PHE A 94 -5.08 8.61 2.54
C PHE A 94 -6.42 8.81 3.26
N GLY A 95 -6.41 8.82 4.59
CA GLY A 95 -7.61 9.02 5.38
C GLY A 95 -7.75 8.04 6.54
N THR A 96 -8.96 7.89 7.01
CA THR A 96 -9.35 7.08 8.16
C THR A 96 -10.07 5.80 7.74
N GLU A 97 -10.25 4.87 8.69
CA GLU A 97 -11.09 3.69 8.49
C GLU A 97 -12.56 4.06 8.18
N GLU A 98 -13.07 5.14 8.79
CA GLU A 98 -14.41 5.65 8.53
C GLU A 98 -14.53 6.14 7.08
N GLU A 99 -13.60 6.95 6.62
CA GLU A 99 -13.57 7.43 5.23
C GLU A 99 -13.43 6.28 4.22
N PHE A 100 -12.75 5.20 4.59
CA PHE A 100 -12.71 3.99 3.75
C PHE A 100 -14.05 3.27 3.72
N LYS A 101 -14.76 3.16 4.85
CA LYS A 101 -16.11 2.60 4.90
C LYS A 101 -17.09 3.41 4.06
N ASP A 102 -17.02 4.73 4.16
CA ASP A 102 -17.84 5.65 3.36
C ASP A 102 -17.57 5.48 1.87
N LEU A 103 -16.30 5.34 1.46
CA LEU A 103 -15.92 5.07 0.07
C LEU A 103 -16.51 3.75 -0.43
N VAL A 104 -16.41 2.69 0.38
CA VAL A 104 -16.95 1.36 0.01
C VAL A 104 -18.45 1.39 -0.12
N GLU A 105 -19.14 2.06 0.81
CA GLU A 105 -20.60 2.21 0.78
C GLU A 105 -21.07 2.98 -0.45
N GLU A 106 -20.47 4.13 -0.73
CA GLU A 106 -20.77 4.93 -1.92
C GLU A 106 -20.52 4.13 -3.21
N ALA A 107 -19.37 3.45 -3.31
CA ALA A 107 -19.06 2.61 -4.47
C ALA A 107 -20.12 1.51 -4.69
N HIS A 108 -20.55 0.84 -3.61
CA HIS A 108 -21.57 -0.20 -3.68
C HIS A 108 -22.93 0.34 -4.14
N GLN A 109 -23.32 1.55 -3.69
CA GLN A 109 -24.55 2.20 -4.14
C GLN A 109 -24.56 2.48 -5.65
N HIS A 110 -23.37 2.69 -6.25
CA HIS A 110 -23.15 2.87 -7.68
C HIS A 110 -22.79 1.57 -8.43
N GLY A 111 -22.97 0.40 -7.80
CA GLY A 111 -22.68 -0.90 -8.41
C GLY A 111 -21.19 -1.20 -8.63
N ILE A 112 -20.30 -0.45 -7.97
CA ILE A 112 -18.85 -0.60 -8.09
C ILE A 112 -18.30 -1.36 -6.87
N ARG A 113 -17.52 -2.40 -7.12
CA ARG A 113 -16.82 -3.19 -6.07
C ARG A 113 -15.43 -2.64 -5.82
N ILE A 114 -14.96 -2.72 -4.58
CA ILE A 114 -13.61 -2.32 -4.20
C ILE A 114 -12.76 -3.57 -3.92
N MET A 115 -11.59 -3.62 -4.53
CA MET A 115 -10.54 -4.59 -4.23
C MET A 115 -9.29 -3.82 -3.79
N VAL A 116 -8.75 -4.17 -2.63
CA VAL A 116 -7.54 -3.54 -2.06
C VAL A 116 -6.34 -4.44 -2.27
N ASP A 117 -5.24 -3.87 -2.71
CA ASP A 117 -3.95 -4.58 -2.81
C ASP A 117 -3.43 -4.94 -1.41
N ALA A 118 -3.18 -6.22 -1.19
CA ALA A 118 -2.69 -6.75 0.07
C ALA A 118 -1.21 -7.15 -0.07
N VAL A 119 -0.31 -6.37 0.51
CA VAL A 119 1.15 -6.56 0.41
C VAL A 119 1.59 -7.63 1.41
N PHE A 120 1.32 -8.92 1.13
CA PHE A 120 1.63 -10.03 2.03
C PHE A 120 2.92 -10.77 1.69
N ASN A 121 3.59 -10.45 0.58
CA ASN A 121 4.86 -11.05 0.20
C ASN A 121 6.04 -10.50 1.01
N HIS A 122 6.02 -9.23 1.36
CA HIS A 122 7.08 -8.51 2.07
C HIS A 122 6.48 -7.38 2.90
N CYS A 123 7.26 -6.81 3.79
CA CYS A 123 6.91 -5.61 4.55
C CYS A 123 7.91 -4.49 4.31
N GLY A 124 7.65 -3.32 4.86
CA GLY A 124 8.60 -2.22 4.90
C GLY A 124 9.64 -2.40 6.01
N ARG A 125 10.78 -1.75 5.89
CA ARG A 125 11.87 -1.85 6.87
C ARG A 125 11.48 -1.33 8.27
N LYS A 126 10.49 -0.45 8.37
CA LYS A 126 10.00 0.06 9.66
C LYS A 126 8.83 -0.75 10.24
N PHE A 127 8.52 -1.91 9.69
CA PHE A 127 7.55 -2.82 10.28
C PHE A 127 8.03 -3.29 11.66
N ALA A 128 7.19 -3.13 12.69
CA ALA A 128 7.60 -3.36 14.07
C ALA A 128 8.22 -4.75 14.35
N PRO A 129 7.67 -5.86 13.82
CA PRO A 129 8.31 -7.18 13.94
C PRO A 129 9.71 -7.24 13.30
N TRP A 130 9.93 -6.55 12.17
CA TRP A 130 11.26 -6.49 11.56
C TRP A 130 12.25 -5.69 12.41
N LEU A 131 11.82 -4.58 13.00
CA LEU A 131 12.68 -3.81 13.91
C LEU A 131 13.08 -4.63 15.15
N ASP A 132 12.15 -5.40 15.72
CA ASP A 132 12.44 -6.31 16.84
C ASP A 132 13.47 -7.38 16.42
N VAL A 133 13.36 -7.92 15.21
CA VAL A 133 14.34 -8.86 14.65
C VAL A 133 15.72 -8.21 14.48
N LEU A 134 15.79 -6.98 13.99
CA LEU A 134 17.06 -6.26 13.84
C LEU A 134 17.75 -6.03 15.20
N GLU A 135 16.97 -5.79 16.25
CA GLU A 135 17.47 -5.55 17.61
C GLU A 135 17.87 -6.84 18.32
N LYS A 136 16.98 -7.85 18.30
CA LYS A 136 17.11 -9.08 19.12
C LYS A 136 17.71 -10.27 18.38
N LYS A 137 17.85 -10.15 17.05
CA LYS A 137 18.37 -11.21 16.17
C LYS A 137 17.56 -12.51 16.33
N GLU A 138 18.21 -13.64 16.44
CA GLU A 138 17.62 -14.98 16.65
C GLU A 138 16.75 -15.09 17.91
N LYS A 139 16.90 -14.16 18.85
CA LYS A 139 16.10 -14.14 20.10
C LYS A 139 14.75 -13.40 19.94
N SER A 140 14.50 -12.81 18.80
CA SER A 140 13.21 -12.16 18.53
C SER A 140 12.08 -13.18 18.48
N ALA A 141 10.92 -12.84 19.04
CA ALA A 141 9.71 -13.64 18.90
C ALA A 141 9.20 -13.68 17.43
N TYR A 142 9.72 -12.83 16.57
CA TYR A 142 9.37 -12.73 15.17
C TYR A 142 10.46 -13.26 14.24
N ALA A 143 11.50 -13.94 14.75
CA ALA A 143 12.61 -14.44 13.95
C ALA A 143 12.12 -15.31 12.77
N ASP A 144 11.17 -16.20 13.03
CA ASP A 144 10.59 -17.11 12.03
C ASP A 144 9.63 -16.43 11.02
N TRP A 145 9.31 -15.15 11.23
CA TRP A 145 8.48 -14.39 10.29
C TRP A 145 9.24 -13.99 9.02
N PHE A 146 10.55 -14.15 9.03
CA PHE A 146 11.44 -13.77 7.94
C PHE A 146 12.39 -14.90 7.59
N MET A 147 12.88 -14.92 6.36
CA MET A 147 13.86 -15.90 5.90
C MET A 147 15.27 -15.26 5.97
N ILE A 148 15.94 -15.44 7.12
CA ILE A 148 17.25 -14.86 7.42
C ILE A 148 18.30 -15.97 7.41
N HIS A 149 19.42 -15.74 6.72
CA HIS A 149 20.52 -16.69 6.58
C HIS A 149 21.80 -16.21 7.26
N ASP A 150 21.96 -14.91 7.42
CA ASP A 150 23.12 -14.30 8.09
C ASP A 150 22.66 -13.28 9.13
N TRP A 151 22.66 -13.72 10.38
CA TRP A 151 22.26 -12.92 11.52
C TRP A 151 23.27 -11.85 11.92
N GLU A 152 24.56 -12.04 11.57
CA GLU A 152 25.62 -11.08 11.94
C GLU A 152 25.48 -9.79 11.14
N THR A 153 25.08 -9.89 9.88
CA THR A 153 25.00 -8.74 8.97
C THR A 153 23.57 -8.35 8.57
N VAL A 154 22.54 -8.89 9.21
CA VAL A 154 21.13 -8.66 8.86
C VAL A 154 20.73 -7.17 8.87
N GLU A 155 21.33 -6.35 9.74
CA GLU A 155 21.06 -4.90 9.82
C GLU A 155 21.73 -4.07 8.73
N LYS A 156 22.66 -4.63 7.97
CA LYS A 156 23.41 -3.90 6.93
C LYS A 156 22.47 -3.22 5.93
N ARG A 157 22.71 -1.93 5.69
CA ARG A 157 21.96 -1.11 4.74
C ARG A 157 22.59 -1.19 3.35
N ALA A 158 22.31 -2.29 2.66
CA ALA A 158 22.82 -2.54 1.32
C ALA A 158 21.92 -3.54 0.59
N ASP A 159 22.11 -3.66 -0.71
CA ASP A 159 21.52 -4.69 -1.56
C ASP A 159 21.69 -6.09 -0.93
N THR A 160 20.65 -6.94 -1.02
CA THR A 160 20.58 -8.26 -0.37
C THR A 160 21.00 -9.43 -1.27
N ARG A 161 21.65 -9.16 -2.43
CA ARG A 161 22.18 -10.21 -3.31
C ARG A 161 23.29 -11.04 -2.66
N ASP A 162 23.85 -10.56 -1.56
CA ASP A 162 24.76 -11.35 -0.72
C ASP A 162 24.07 -12.53 0.01
N GLY A 163 22.73 -12.60 -0.05
CA GLY A 163 21.96 -13.71 0.50
C GLY A 163 21.72 -13.68 2.01
N ARG A 164 22.05 -12.57 2.71
CA ARG A 164 21.88 -12.48 4.17
C ARG A 164 20.44 -12.64 4.64
N PHE A 165 19.46 -12.17 3.86
CA PHE A 165 18.02 -12.48 4.01
C PHE A 165 17.29 -12.32 2.69
N TYR A 166 16.12 -12.95 2.56
CA TYR A 166 15.27 -12.75 1.39
C TYR A 166 14.55 -11.40 1.45
N SER A 167 14.50 -10.71 0.33
CA SER A 167 13.81 -9.44 0.17
C SER A 167 13.14 -9.33 -1.20
N PHE A 168 12.21 -8.39 -1.35
CA PHE A 168 11.67 -8.04 -2.66
C PHE A 168 12.68 -7.19 -3.43
N ALA A 169 12.90 -7.54 -4.71
CA ALA A 169 13.80 -6.83 -5.63
C ALA A 169 15.23 -6.59 -5.07
N PHE A 170 15.70 -7.46 -4.19
CA PHE A 170 17.01 -7.37 -3.54
C PHE A 170 17.25 -6.08 -2.74
N THR A 171 16.19 -5.35 -2.37
CA THR A 171 16.33 -4.18 -1.51
C THR A 171 16.28 -4.54 -0.02
N ASP A 172 17.14 -3.94 0.78
CA ASP A 172 17.10 -4.08 2.24
C ASP A 172 15.87 -3.41 2.88
N GLY A 173 15.18 -2.59 2.10
CA GLY A 173 13.97 -1.87 2.53
C GLY A 173 12.69 -2.70 2.56
N MET A 174 12.68 -3.88 1.90
CA MET A 174 11.47 -4.71 1.76
C MET A 174 11.77 -6.19 2.10
N PRO A 175 12.00 -6.51 3.38
CA PRO A 175 12.24 -7.89 3.83
C PRO A 175 11.03 -8.77 3.53
N LYS A 176 11.29 -9.96 2.98
CA LYS A 176 10.26 -10.91 2.60
C LYS A 176 9.67 -11.58 3.85
N LEU A 177 8.34 -11.65 3.90
CA LEU A 177 7.63 -12.41 4.92
C LEU A 177 7.71 -13.92 4.63
N ASN A 178 7.87 -14.72 5.67
CA ASN A 178 7.81 -16.16 5.59
C ASN A 178 6.34 -16.59 5.65
N THR A 179 5.83 -17.03 4.51
CA THR A 179 4.42 -17.45 4.34
C THR A 179 4.28 -18.98 4.23
N ASN A 180 5.32 -19.73 4.62
CA ASN A 180 5.33 -21.21 4.61
C ASN A 180 4.69 -21.79 5.87
#